data_88051e6e7deee919809bc027594fa670
#
_entry.id   88051e6e7deee919809bc027594fa670
#
_cell.length_a   1.000
_cell.length_b   1.000
_cell.length_c   1.000
_cell.angle_alpha   90.00
_cell.angle_beta   90.00
_cell.angle_gamma   90.00
#
_symmetry.space_group_name_H-M   'P 1'
#
loop_
_entity.id
_entity.type
_entity.pdbx_description
1 polymer ?
#
loop_
_entity_poly.entity_id
_entity_poly.type
_entity_poly.pdbx_seq_one_letter_code
_entity_poly.pdbx_strand_id
1 'polypeptide(L)'
;GGSRGLGLQMAEALAEMGCRLAITARKADELQEAKQHLEAQGAEVLTIASDLSDTAVIPAMVEQVVQRYGTIDILVNNAGATWSAPAEDYPDHAWHKVMNLNVDALFFVAREVARRCMIPRQSGKIINIASVAGLRGSATNVTTVAYHTSKAAAVNMTRALASEWGKYNINVNAICPGFFPSKMSAGLLEKVGEGIIARAPLHRIGGDEDLKGSVVFLASEASRHITGQALAVDGGVSAV
;
A
#
# COMPACT_ATOMS: atom_id res chain seq x y z
N GLY A 1 4.97 6.45 -0.16
CA GLY A 1 5.01 5.75 -1.44
C GLY A 1 3.97 6.21 -2.46
N GLY A 2 3.57 7.52 -2.46
CA GLY A 2 2.53 8.06 -3.33
C GLY A 2 3.06 8.79 -4.58
N SER A 3 4.39 8.85 -4.77
CA SER A 3 4.96 9.67 -5.86
C SER A 3 5.04 8.95 -7.21
N ARG A 4 4.79 7.65 -7.27
CA ARG A 4 4.89 6.86 -8.52
C ARG A 4 4.22 5.49 -8.41
N GLY A 5 4.09 4.80 -9.58
CA GLY A 5 3.60 3.42 -9.67
C GLY A 5 2.25 3.25 -8.97
N LEU A 6 2.04 2.12 -8.27
CA LEU A 6 0.75 1.80 -7.65
C LEU A 6 0.25 2.87 -6.68
N GLY A 7 1.15 3.52 -5.94
CA GLY A 7 0.78 4.59 -5.02
C GLY A 7 0.23 5.82 -5.73
N LEU A 8 0.81 6.19 -6.88
CA LEU A 8 0.31 7.30 -7.69
C LEU A 8 -1.03 6.96 -8.35
N GLN A 9 -1.20 5.76 -8.92
CA GLN A 9 -2.49 5.31 -9.48
C GLN A 9 -3.63 5.40 -8.45
N MET A 10 -3.37 4.96 -7.21
CA MET A 10 -4.36 5.05 -6.13
C MET A 10 -4.62 6.50 -5.70
N ALA A 11 -3.59 7.36 -5.72
CA ALA A 11 -3.76 8.79 -5.45
C ALA A 11 -4.60 9.47 -6.54
N GLU A 12 -4.38 9.14 -7.82
CA GLU A 12 -5.20 9.60 -8.95
C GLU A 12 -6.67 9.22 -8.76
N ALA A 13 -6.94 7.95 -8.46
CA ALA A 13 -8.30 7.47 -8.26
C ALA A 13 -9.04 8.20 -7.13
N LEU A 14 -8.34 8.49 -6.02
CA LEU A 14 -8.91 9.24 -4.91
C LEU A 14 -9.06 10.73 -5.25
N ALA A 15 -8.15 11.30 -6.06
CA ALA A 15 -8.28 12.65 -6.59
C ALA A 15 -9.53 12.80 -7.49
N GLU A 16 -9.75 11.84 -8.40
CA GLU A 16 -10.94 11.78 -9.27
C GLU A 16 -12.25 11.76 -8.48
N MET A 17 -12.21 11.22 -7.23
CA MET A 17 -13.35 11.22 -6.30
C MET A 17 -13.43 12.49 -5.43
N GLY A 18 -12.60 13.50 -5.67
CA GLY A 18 -12.61 14.77 -4.96
C GLY A 18 -11.91 14.74 -3.59
N CYS A 19 -11.08 13.75 -3.30
CA CYS A 19 -10.31 13.72 -2.08
C CYS A 19 -9.20 14.78 -2.07
N ARG A 20 -8.98 15.43 -0.92
CA ARG A 20 -7.74 16.16 -0.64
C ARG A 20 -6.65 15.16 -0.29
N LEU A 21 -5.47 15.30 -0.87
CA LEU A 21 -4.42 14.31 -0.79
C LEU A 21 -3.23 14.76 0.04
N ALA A 22 -2.73 13.86 0.89
CA ALA A 22 -1.39 13.95 1.44
C ALA A 22 -0.57 12.77 0.92
N ILE A 23 0.47 13.04 0.14
CA ILE A 23 1.35 12.02 -0.42
C ILE A 23 2.74 12.11 0.19
N THR A 24 3.32 10.97 0.53
CA THR A 24 4.67 10.89 1.10
C THR A 24 5.56 9.94 0.30
N ALA A 25 6.81 10.34 0.13
CA ALA A 25 7.90 9.55 -0.43
C ALA A 25 9.23 10.11 0.06
N ARG A 26 10.33 9.40 -0.22
CA ARG A 26 11.67 9.84 0.22
C ARG A 26 12.24 11.00 -0.61
N LYS A 27 11.90 11.05 -1.90
CA LYS A 27 12.46 12.00 -2.85
C LYS A 27 11.52 13.17 -3.08
N ALA A 28 12.00 14.37 -2.79
CA ALA A 28 11.24 15.60 -2.92
C ALA A 28 10.92 15.95 -4.39
N ASP A 29 11.86 15.67 -5.30
CA ASP A 29 11.70 15.85 -6.73
C ASP A 29 10.54 14.99 -7.29
N GLU A 30 10.56 13.67 -7.02
CA GLU A 30 9.49 12.75 -7.43
C GLU A 30 8.12 13.13 -6.81
N LEU A 31 8.13 13.69 -5.58
CA LEU A 31 6.90 14.18 -4.93
C LEU A 31 6.37 15.45 -5.63
N GLN A 32 7.25 16.35 -6.05
CA GLN A 32 6.84 17.57 -6.72
C GLN A 32 6.25 17.28 -8.10
N GLU A 33 6.82 16.34 -8.85
CA GLU A 33 6.26 15.86 -10.13
C GLU A 33 4.87 15.26 -9.94
N ALA A 34 4.71 14.37 -8.95
CA ALA A 34 3.43 13.76 -8.64
C ALA A 34 2.39 14.80 -8.19
N LYS A 35 2.81 15.80 -7.40
CA LYS A 35 1.95 16.91 -6.99
C LYS A 35 1.42 17.68 -8.20
N GLN A 36 2.31 18.10 -9.10
CA GLN A 36 1.92 18.84 -10.31
C GLN A 36 0.94 18.03 -11.17
N HIS A 37 1.20 16.73 -11.32
CA HIS A 37 0.33 15.83 -12.06
C HIS A 37 -1.07 15.74 -11.44
N LEU A 38 -1.18 15.56 -10.13
CA LEU A 38 -2.45 15.46 -9.43
C LEU A 38 -3.20 16.80 -9.35
N GLU A 39 -2.48 17.92 -9.16
CA GLU A 39 -3.05 19.26 -9.16
C GLU A 39 -3.57 19.68 -10.54
N ALA A 40 -2.94 19.22 -11.63
CA ALA A 40 -3.45 19.41 -12.99
C ALA A 40 -4.79 18.70 -13.23
N GLN A 41 -5.12 17.70 -12.42
CA GLN A 41 -6.42 16.99 -12.40
C GLN A 41 -7.42 17.62 -11.41
N GLY A 42 -7.06 18.76 -10.79
CA GLY A 42 -7.93 19.50 -9.87
C GLY A 42 -7.83 19.07 -8.40
N ALA A 43 -6.89 18.21 -8.03
CA ALA A 43 -6.73 17.78 -6.64
C ALA A 43 -5.98 18.81 -5.78
N GLU A 44 -6.34 18.93 -4.51
CA GLU A 44 -5.54 19.64 -3.51
C GLU A 44 -4.50 18.65 -2.92
N VAL A 45 -3.20 18.95 -3.03
CA VAL A 45 -2.13 18.00 -2.69
C VAL A 45 -1.12 18.60 -1.72
N LEU A 46 -0.94 17.94 -0.56
CA LEU A 46 0.19 18.14 0.35
C LEU A 46 1.26 17.07 0.08
N THR A 47 2.50 17.49 -0.08
CA THR A 47 3.65 16.57 -0.21
C THR A 47 4.52 16.62 1.04
N ILE A 48 4.93 15.46 1.54
CA ILE A 48 5.82 15.34 2.70
C ILE A 48 6.97 14.39 2.35
N ALA A 49 8.18 14.94 2.21
CA ALA A 49 9.38 14.13 2.03
C ALA A 49 9.73 13.43 3.36
N SER A 50 9.67 12.10 3.37
CA SER A 50 9.87 11.31 4.58
C SER A 50 10.35 9.90 4.26
N ASP A 51 11.31 9.40 5.03
CA ASP A 51 11.72 7.98 4.99
C ASP A 51 11.03 7.22 6.14
N LEU A 52 9.99 6.49 5.81
CA LEU A 52 9.22 5.70 6.79
C LEU A 52 9.97 4.50 7.35
N SER A 53 11.16 4.16 6.86
CA SER A 53 12.03 3.17 7.51
C SER A 53 12.58 3.69 8.84
N ASP A 54 12.65 5.01 9.02
CA ASP A 54 12.79 5.67 10.32
C ASP A 54 11.40 5.97 10.89
N THR A 55 10.92 5.11 11.76
CA THR A 55 9.58 5.25 12.36
C THR A 55 9.42 6.45 13.29
N ALA A 56 10.53 7.08 13.73
CA ALA A 56 10.50 8.28 14.57
C ALA A 56 9.93 9.52 13.85
N VAL A 57 9.96 9.52 12.51
CA VAL A 57 9.41 10.63 11.70
C VAL A 57 7.87 10.61 11.61
N ILE A 58 7.24 9.47 11.91
CA ILE A 58 5.81 9.25 11.68
C ILE A 58 4.91 10.23 12.44
N PRO A 59 5.11 10.48 13.75
CA PRO A 59 4.25 11.43 14.48
C PRO A 59 4.26 12.83 13.88
N ALA A 60 5.44 13.34 13.50
CA ALA A 60 5.58 14.67 12.90
C ALA A 60 4.97 14.73 11.48
N MET A 61 5.08 13.65 10.70
CA MET A 61 4.45 13.53 9.39
C MET A 61 2.92 13.57 9.50
N VAL A 62 2.33 12.81 10.42
CA VAL A 62 0.88 12.79 10.63
C VAL A 62 0.40 14.15 11.14
N GLU A 63 1.16 14.80 12.04
CA GLU A 63 0.86 16.14 12.53
C GLU A 63 0.76 17.16 11.41
N GLN A 64 1.68 17.16 10.44
CA GLN A 64 1.64 18.07 9.29
C GLN A 64 0.35 17.91 8.47
N VAL A 65 -0.13 16.66 8.29
CA VAL A 65 -1.39 16.40 7.58
C VAL A 65 -2.58 16.94 8.38
N VAL A 66 -2.60 16.70 9.70
CA VAL A 66 -3.66 17.19 10.59
C VAL A 66 -3.69 18.71 10.63
N GLN A 67 -2.54 19.37 10.71
CA GLN A 67 -2.45 20.84 10.65
C GLN A 67 -2.98 21.41 9.33
N ARG A 68 -2.75 20.73 8.22
CA ARG A 68 -3.18 21.19 6.89
C ARG A 68 -4.65 20.92 6.61
N TYR A 69 -5.16 19.75 7.01
CA TYR A 69 -6.49 19.26 6.59
C TYR A 69 -7.47 19.05 7.76
N GLY A 70 -7.01 19.16 9.00
CA GLY A 70 -7.80 18.96 10.20
C GLY A 70 -7.97 17.50 10.60
N THR A 71 -7.97 16.58 9.67
CA THR A 71 -8.16 15.14 9.90
C THR A 71 -7.64 14.28 8.77
N ILE A 72 -7.63 12.96 8.99
CA ILE A 72 -7.36 11.93 7.99
C ILE A 72 -8.52 10.93 8.04
N ASP A 73 -9.31 10.86 6.97
CA ASP A 73 -10.46 9.96 6.84
C ASP A 73 -10.08 8.61 6.23
N ILE A 74 -9.12 8.63 5.30
CA ILE A 74 -8.66 7.47 4.54
C ILE A 74 -7.14 7.39 4.65
N LEU A 75 -6.63 6.24 5.04
CA LEU A 75 -5.20 5.93 5.04
C LEU A 75 -4.92 4.80 4.04
N VAL A 76 -4.02 5.06 3.08
CA VAL A 76 -3.48 4.02 2.18
C VAL A 76 -2.01 3.77 2.54
N ASN A 77 -1.73 2.65 3.18
CA ASN A 77 -0.39 2.19 3.50
C ASN A 77 0.21 1.46 2.30
N ASN A 78 0.88 2.21 1.42
CA ASN A 78 1.46 1.67 0.18
C ASN A 78 2.99 1.55 0.19
N ALA A 79 3.70 2.31 1.03
CA ALA A 79 5.16 2.25 1.09
C ALA A 79 5.66 0.82 1.30
N GLY A 80 6.67 0.42 0.54
CA GLY A 80 7.21 -0.92 0.64
C GLY A 80 8.55 -1.09 -0.05
N ALA A 81 9.26 -2.15 0.33
CA ALA A 81 10.54 -2.56 -0.23
C ALA A 81 10.56 -4.06 -0.48
N THR A 82 11.45 -4.49 -1.36
CA THR A 82 11.79 -5.88 -1.59
C THR A 82 13.29 -6.06 -1.66
N TRP A 83 13.73 -7.28 -1.47
CA TRP A 83 15.11 -7.72 -1.66
C TRP A 83 15.09 -9.18 -2.12
N SER A 84 16.02 -9.56 -3.00
CA SER A 84 16.11 -10.90 -3.54
C SER A 84 17.47 -11.51 -3.19
N ALA A 85 17.46 -12.63 -2.51
CA ALA A 85 18.60 -13.49 -2.22
C ALA A 85 18.09 -14.89 -1.84
N PRO A 86 18.87 -15.98 -2.04
CA PRO A 86 18.54 -17.29 -1.49
C PRO A 86 18.28 -17.21 0.01
N ALA A 87 17.35 -18.01 0.52
CA ALA A 87 16.93 -17.92 1.92
C ALA A 87 18.09 -18.23 2.90
N GLU A 88 18.93 -19.18 2.56
CA GLU A 88 20.12 -19.60 3.31
C GLU A 88 21.20 -18.52 3.36
N ASP A 89 21.29 -17.65 2.35
CA ASP A 89 22.27 -16.58 2.21
C ASP A 89 21.62 -15.18 2.35
N TYR A 90 20.39 -15.11 2.90
CA TYR A 90 19.67 -13.86 2.97
C TYR A 90 20.32 -12.88 3.97
N PRO A 91 20.77 -11.68 3.53
CA PRO A 91 21.50 -10.78 4.43
C PRO A 91 20.59 -10.19 5.52
N ASP A 92 21.04 -10.18 6.78
CA ASP A 92 20.30 -9.64 7.93
C ASP A 92 19.84 -8.18 7.70
N HIS A 93 20.74 -7.34 7.18
CA HIS A 93 20.39 -5.94 6.88
C HIS A 93 19.28 -5.81 5.84
N ALA A 94 19.21 -6.71 4.88
CA ALA A 94 18.14 -6.72 3.87
C ALA A 94 16.81 -7.21 4.46
N TRP A 95 16.87 -8.19 5.36
CA TRP A 95 15.70 -8.61 6.13
C TRP A 95 15.12 -7.45 6.92
N HIS A 96 15.92 -6.79 7.74
CA HIS A 96 15.48 -5.64 8.54
C HIS A 96 14.98 -4.49 7.68
N LYS A 97 15.64 -4.19 6.56
CA LYS A 97 15.17 -3.16 5.62
C LYS A 97 13.75 -3.42 5.10
N VAL A 98 13.44 -4.68 4.79
CA VAL A 98 12.12 -5.07 4.29
C VAL A 98 11.10 -5.04 5.44
N MET A 99 11.41 -5.63 6.58
CA MET A 99 10.50 -5.72 7.73
C MET A 99 10.18 -4.34 8.30
N ASN A 100 11.18 -3.49 8.53
CA ASN A 100 10.99 -2.14 9.07
C ASN A 100 10.05 -1.30 8.21
N LEU A 101 10.17 -1.36 6.87
CA LEU A 101 9.30 -0.57 6.01
C LEU A 101 7.93 -1.21 5.78
N ASN A 102 7.89 -2.54 5.55
CA ASN A 102 6.66 -3.21 5.14
C ASN A 102 5.76 -3.59 6.32
N VAL A 103 6.31 -3.72 7.53
CA VAL A 103 5.59 -4.14 8.73
C VAL A 103 5.56 -3.04 9.78
N ASP A 104 6.72 -2.61 10.28
CA ASP A 104 6.78 -1.66 11.39
C ASP A 104 6.20 -0.31 10.99
N ALA A 105 6.64 0.26 9.86
CA ALA A 105 6.11 1.53 9.37
C ALA A 105 4.61 1.45 9.07
N LEU A 106 4.12 0.35 8.48
CA LEU A 106 2.70 0.13 8.22
C LEU A 106 1.89 0.22 9.51
N PHE A 107 2.32 -0.51 10.55
CA PHE A 107 1.65 -0.49 11.86
C PHE A 107 1.72 0.89 12.52
N PHE A 108 2.90 1.50 12.57
CA PHE A 108 3.05 2.78 13.28
C PHE A 108 2.30 3.93 12.61
N VAL A 109 2.24 3.98 11.28
CA VAL A 109 1.40 4.96 10.56
C VAL A 109 -0.08 4.69 10.85
N ALA A 110 -0.54 3.45 10.75
CA ALA A 110 -1.93 3.09 11.04
C ALA A 110 -2.31 3.47 12.48
N ARG A 111 -1.46 3.14 13.45
CA ARG A 111 -1.66 3.47 14.88
C ARG A 111 -1.75 4.98 15.11
N GLU A 112 -0.83 5.76 14.53
CA GLU A 112 -0.79 7.20 14.75
C GLU A 112 -1.99 7.90 14.13
N VAL A 113 -2.40 7.52 12.91
CA VAL A 113 -3.59 8.04 12.24
C VAL A 113 -4.86 7.64 12.98
N ALA A 114 -4.99 6.37 13.37
CA ALA A 114 -6.16 5.91 14.13
C ALA A 114 -6.32 6.66 15.46
N ARG A 115 -5.23 6.79 16.23
CA ARG A 115 -5.23 7.45 17.52
C ARG A 115 -5.61 8.93 17.43
N ARG A 116 -5.09 9.65 16.45
CA ARG A 116 -5.28 11.11 16.34
C ARG A 116 -6.56 11.50 15.61
N CYS A 117 -6.96 10.72 14.62
CA CYS A 117 -8.02 11.12 13.70
C CYS A 117 -9.26 10.22 13.78
N MET A 118 -9.08 8.91 13.65
CA MET A 118 -10.21 8.02 13.37
C MET A 118 -10.95 7.57 14.65
N ILE A 119 -10.22 7.20 15.71
CA ILE A 119 -10.81 6.77 16.99
C ILE A 119 -11.63 7.90 17.64
N PRO A 120 -11.13 9.16 17.76
CA PRO A 120 -11.93 10.24 18.33
C PRO A 120 -13.21 10.56 17.54
N ARG A 121 -13.17 10.34 16.22
CA ARG A 121 -14.31 10.61 15.32
C ARG A 121 -15.23 9.41 15.10
N GLN A 122 -14.85 8.22 15.61
CA GLN A 122 -15.58 6.95 15.40
C GLN A 122 -15.83 6.68 13.91
N SER A 123 -14.85 6.94 13.07
CA SER A 123 -14.95 6.78 11.62
C SER A 123 -13.56 6.75 10.98
N GLY A 124 -13.33 5.84 10.02
CA GLY A 124 -12.10 5.79 9.24
C GLY A 124 -12.03 4.60 8.30
N LYS A 125 -11.19 4.74 7.27
CA LYS A 125 -10.87 3.68 6.31
C LYS A 125 -9.36 3.51 6.24
N ILE A 126 -8.87 2.31 6.49
CA ILE A 126 -7.45 1.95 6.37
C ILE A 126 -7.32 0.87 5.30
N ILE A 127 -6.49 1.13 4.30
CA ILE A 127 -6.23 0.23 3.19
C ILE A 127 -4.73 -0.09 3.17
N ASN A 128 -4.40 -1.33 3.49
CA ASN A 128 -3.02 -1.81 3.49
C ASN A 128 -2.69 -2.44 2.12
N ILE A 129 -1.64 -1.98 1.47
CA ILE A 129 -1.20 -2.58 0.22
C ILE A 129 -0.26 -3.74 0.53
N ALA A 130 -0.88 -4.93 0.57
CA ALA A 130 -0.17 -6.19 0.73
C ALA A 130 0.40 -6.69 -0.61
N SER A 131 0.16 -7.92 -0.98
CA SER A 131 0.54 -8.56 -2.25
C SER A 131 -0.05 -9.96 -2.29
N VAL A 132 -0.22 -10.53 -3.48
CA VAL A 132 -0.44 -11.99 -3.62
C VAL A 132 0.68 -12.81 -3.00
N ALA A 133 1.89 -12.25 -2.88
CA ALA A 133 3.00 -12.84 -2.13
C ALA A 133 2.73 -13.01 -0.63
N GLY A 134 1.74 -12.30 -0.08
CA GLY A 134 1.27 -12.49 1.30
C GLY A 134 0.18 -13.54 1.45
N LEU A 135 -0.38 -14.03 0.35
CA LEU A 135 -1.44 -15.03 0.33
C LEU A 135 -0.92 -16.44 0.08
N ARG A 136 0.22 -16.57 -0.58
CA ARG A 136 0.84 -17.86 -0.96
C ARG A 136 2.34 -17.74 -1.08
N GLY A 137 3.02 -18.88 -1.11
CA GLY A 137 4.44 -18.95 -1.48
C GLY A 137 4.65 -18.61 -2.97
N SER A 138 5.89 -18.33 -3.33
CA SER A 138 6.27 -18.10 -4.73
C SER A 138 6.34 -19.40 -5.51
N ALA A 139 5.90 -19.36 -6.77
CA ALA A 139 6.25 -20.40 -7.73
C ALA A 139 7.70 -20.16 -8.20
N THR A 140 8.54 -21.17 -8.01
CA THR A 140 9.92 -21.32 -8.52
C THR A 140 10.76 -20.05 -8.81
N ASN A 141 11.96 -20.01 -8.23
CA ASN A 141 13.05 -19.06 -8.53
C ASN A 141 12.84 -17.58 -8.13
N VAL A 142 11.79 -17.25 -7.37
CA VAL A 142 11.63 -15.91 -6.77
C VAL A 142 12.10 -15.96 -5.32
N THR A 143 13.33 -15.53 -5.10
CA THR A 143 14.05 -15.61 -3.81
C THR A 143 13.81 -14.34 -2.99
N THR A 144 12.59 -14.11 -2.53
CA THR A 144 12.18 -12.90 -1.79
C THR A 144 11.49 -13.23 -0.46
N VAL A 145 12.10 -14.08 0.35
CA VAL A 145 11.53 -14.60 1.60
C VAL A 145 11.04 -13.49 2.53
N ALA A 146 11.84 -12.43 2.78
CA ALA A 146 11.42 -11.32 3.64
C ALA A 146 10.21 -10.56 3.08
N TYR A 147 10.13 -10.40 1.76
CA TYR A 147 8.97 -9.75 1.13
C TYR A 147 7.69 -10.57 1.34
N HIS A 148 7.72 -11.88 1.08
CA HIS A 148 6.57 -12.77 1.31
C HIS A 148 6.14 -12.74 2.77
N THR A 149 7.08 -12.88 3.70
CA THR A 149 6.84 -12.81 5.14
C THR A 149 6.21 -11.47 5.53
N SER A 150 6.76 -10.36 5.06
CA SER A 150 6.25 -9.03 5.38
C SER A 150 4.86 -8.76 4.82
N LYS A 151 4.56 -9.27 3.62
CA LYS A 151 3.23 -9.11 3.01
C LYS A 151 2.18 -10.03 3.64
N ALA A 152 2.56 -11.22 4.11
CA ALA A 152 1.72 -12.07 4.94
C ALA A 152 1.44 -11.42 6.31
N ALA A 153 2.45 -10.79 6.92
CA ALA A 153 2.27 -9.99 8.13
C ALA A 153 1.27 -8.86 7.92
N ALA A 154 1.35 -8.11 6.82
CA ALA A 154 0.40 -7.04 6.48
C ALA A 154 -1.04 -7.57 6.32
N VAL A 155 -1.23 -8.74 5.70
CA VAL A 155 -2.55 -9.39 5.57
C VAL A 155 -3.10 -9.75 6.95
N ASN A 156 -2.31 -10.38 7.83
CA ASN A 156 -2.81 -10.77 9.14
C ASN A 156 -2.97 -9.58 10.09
N MET A 157 -2.11 -8.57 10.00
CA MET A 157 -2.24 -7.30 10.74
C MET A 157 -3.54 -6.58 10.36
N THR A 158 -3.94 -6.62 9.08
CA THR A 158 -5.24 -6.11 8.62
C THR A 158 -6.40 -6.73 9.38
N ARG A 159 -6.40 -8.05 9.57
CA ARG A 159 -7.43 -8.77 10.34
C ARG A 159 -7.42 -8.40 11.82
N ALA A 160 -6.24 -8.34 12.42
CA ALA A 160 -6.09 -7.98 13.84
C ALA A 160 -6.60 -6.56 14.09
N LEU A 161 -6.17 -5.58 13.31
CA LEU A 161 -6.61 -4.18 13.45
C LEU A 161 -8.11 -4.01 13.15
N ALA A 162 -8.66 -4.75 12.19
CA ALA A 162 -10.08 -4.77 11.92
C ALA A 162 -10.90 -5.25 13.12
N SER A 163 -10.43 -6.31 13.78
CA SER A 163 -11.05 -6.85 15.01
C SER A 163 -10.99 -5.85 16.18
N GLU A 164 -9.84 -5.20 16.39
CA GLU A 164 -9.65 -4.27 17.50
C GLU A 164 -10.36 -2.93 17.29
N TRP A 165 -10.38 -2.41 16.06
CA TRP A 165 -10.87 -1.07 15.76
C TRP A 165 -12.27 -1.02 15.16
N GLY A 166 -12.88 -2.16 14.88
CA GLY A 166 -14.27 -2.25 14.43
C GLY A 166 -15.25 -1.58 15.40
N LYS A 167 -14.99 -1.66 16.70
CA LYS A 167 -15.78 -0.97 17.75
C LYS A 167 -15.76 0.57 17.63
N TYR A 168 -14.79 1.13 16.89
CA TYR A 168 -14.69 2.55 16.60
C TYR A 168 -15.18 2.89 15.19
N ASN A 169 -15.90 1.98 14.53
CA ASN A 169 -16.38 2.14 13.16
C ASN A 169 -15.24 2.44 12.15
N ILE A 170 -14.09 1.81 12.35
CA ILE A 170 -12.94 1.90 11.45
C ILE A 170 -12.87 0.61 10.63
N ASN A 171 -12.97 0.73 9.30
CA ASN A 171 -12.75 -0.40 8.40
C ASN A 171 -11.26 -0.52 8.09
N VAL A 172 -10.70 -1.70 8.27
CA VAL A 172 -9.30 -2.00 7.91
C VAL A 172 -9.30 -3.16 6.92
N ASN A 173 -8.87 -2.89 5.70
CA ASN A 173 -8.80 -3.89 4.64
C ASN A 173 -7.45 -3.87 3.94
N ALA A 174 -7.14 -4.90 3.18
CA ALA A 174 -5.95 -4.97 2.36
C ALA A 174 -6.31 -5.14 0.88
N ILE A 175 -5.52 -4.53 0.01
CA ILE A 175 -5.44 -4.88 -1.40
C ILE A 175 -4.19 -5.75 -1.57
N CYS A 176 -4.31 -6.84 -2.30
CA CYS A 176 -3.23 -7.76 -2.63
C CYS A 176 -2.98 -7.73 -4.15
N PRO A 177 -2.20 -6.76 -4.65
CA PRO A 177 -1.89 -6.71 -6.08
C PRO A 177 -1.12 -7.95 -6.53
N GLY A 178 -1.40 -8.38 -7.75
CA GLY A 178 -0.57 -9.31 -8.49
C GLY A 178 0.64 -8.62 -9.10
N PHE A 179 0.92 -8.95 -10.36
CA PHE A 179 2.03 -8.33 -11.08
C PHE A 179 1.57 -7.09 -11.84
N PHE A 180 2.24 -5.97 -11.55
CA PHE A 180 2.04 -4.67 -12.17
C PHE A 180 3.39 -4.10 -12.61
N PRO A 181 3.47 -3.37 -13.72
CA PRO A 181 4.67 -2.66 -14.10
C PRO A 181 5.02 -1.60 -13.04
N SER A 182 6.23 -1.67 -12.54
CA SER A 182 6.75 -0.68 -11.60
C SER A 182 8.27 -0.75 -11.57
N LYS A 183 8.92 0.26 -11.00
CA LYS A 183 10.38 0.21 -10.80
C LYS A 183 10.80 -0.99 -9.92
N MET A 184 9.93 -1.44 -9.03
CA MET A 184 10.18 -2.58 -8.16
C MET A 184 10.10 -3.92 -8.91
N SER A 185 9.18 -4.05 -9.87
CA SER A 185 8.89 -5.29 -10.61
C SER A 185 9.62 -5.41 -11.94
N ALA A 186 10.22 -4.33 -12.47
CA ALA A 186 10.81 -4.29 -13.80
C ALA A 186 11.79 -5.45 -14.07
N GLY A 187 12.79 -5.62 -13.19
CA GLY A 187 13.78 -6.69 -13.37
C GLY A 187 13.22 -8.11 -13.23
N LEU A 188 12.09 -8.30 -12.54
CA LEU A 188 11.40 -9.59 -12.47
C LEU A 188 10.57 -9.82 -13.74
N LEU A 189 9.83 -8.81 -14.19
CA LEU A 189 9.00 -8.89 -15.39
C LEU A 189 9.82 -9.11 -16.66
N GLU A 190 11.03 -8.54 -16.75
CA GLU A 190 11.98 -8.82 -17.82
C GLU A 190 12.36 -10.31 -17.90
N LYS A 191 12.53 -10.96 -16.75
CA LYS A 191 13.01 -12.35 -16.69
C LYS A 191 11.90 -13.38 -16.85
N VAL A 192 10.71 -13.13 -16.30
CA VAL A 192 9.65 -14.13 -16.17
C VAL A 192 8.26 -13.62 -16.57
N GLY A 193 8.17 -12.44 -17.17
CA GLY A 193 6.90 -11.79 -17.50
C GLY A 193 5.98 -12.62 -18.38
N GLU A 194 6.51 -13.25 -19.44
CA GLU A 194 5.73 -14.14 -20.33
C GLU A 194 5.14 -15.33 -19.56
N GLY A 195 5.93 -15.94 -18.67
CA GLY A 195 5.46 -17.05 -17.84
C GLY A 195 4.39 -16.63 -16.82
N ILE A 196 4.44 -15.38 -16.33
CA ILE A 196 3.42 -14.80 -15.46
C ILE A 196 2.13 -14.59 -16.25
N ILE A 197 2.21 -13.99 -17.43
CA ILE A 197 1.06 -13.74 -18.31
C ILE A 197 0.40 -15.06 -18.72
N ALA A 198 1.19 -16.07 -19.09
CA ALA A 198 0.66 -17.37 -19.49
C ALA A 198 -0.11 -18.10 -18.36
N ARG A 199 0.26 -17.87 -17.10
CA ARG A 199 -0.39 -18.48 -15.92
C ARG A 199 -1.56 -17.67 -15.38
N ALA A 200 -1.63 -16.38 -15.70
CA ALA A 200 -2.74 -15.54 -15.26
C ALA A 200 -4.02 -15.91 -16.03
N PRO A 201 -5.13 -16.24 -15.37
CA PRO A 201 -6.40 -16.53 -16.05
C PRO A 201 -6.87 -15.42 -16.99
N LEU A 202 -6.58 -14.15 -16.68
CA LEU A 202 -6.87 -13.03 -17.58
C LEU A 202 -5.80 -12.79 -18.66
N HIS A 203 -4.75 -13.63 -18.74
CA HIS A 203 -3.66 -13.56 -19.71
C HIS A 203 -3.01 -12.19 -19.89
N ARG A 204 -2.94 -11.42 -18.79
CA ARG A 204 -2.26 -10.13 -18.72
C ARG A 204 -1.75 -9.83 -17.32
N ILE A 205 -0.81 -8.90 -17.22
CA ILE A 205 -0.47 -8.24 -15.95
C ILE A 205 -1.36 -7.02 -15.75
N GLY A 206 -1.37 -6.47 -14.54
CA GLY A 206 -2.12 -5.26 -14.23
C GLY A 206 -1.57 -4.03 -14.95
N GLY A 207 -2.45 -3.09 -15.26
CA GLY A 207 -2.15 -1.79 -15.87
C GLY A 207 -2.46 -0.62 -14.93
N ASP A 208 -2.38 0.59 -15.46
CA ASP A 208 -2.46 1.83 -14.67
C ASP A 208 -3.86 2.10 -14.09
N GLU A 209 -4.91 1.46 -14.60
CA GLU A 209 -6.29 1.65 -14.13
C GLU A 209 -6.78 0.50 -13.22
N ASP A 210 -6.05 -0.62 -13.16
CA ASP A 210 -6.60 -1.85 -12.56
C ASP A 210 -6.72 -1.82 -11.01
N LEU A 211 -6.03 -0.90 -10.32
CA LEU A 211 -6.18 -0.71 -8.87
C LEU A 211 -7.17 0.40 -8.50
N LYS A 212 -7.52 1.31 -9.42
CA LYS A 212 -8.33 2.48 -9.15
C LYS A 212 -9.69 2.11 -8.55
N GLY A 213 -10.43 1.21 -9.20
CA GLY A 213 -11.74 0.78 -8.71
C GLY A 213 -11.70 0.14 -7.33
N SER A 214 -10.69 -0.67 -7.04
CA SER A 214 -10.55 -1.37 -5.75
C SER A 214 -10.23 -0.42 -4.60
N VAL A 215 -9.36 0.58 -4.80
CA VAL A 215 -9.06 1.56 -3.75
C VAL A 215 -10.25 2.47 -3.48
N VAL A 216 -10.96 2.95 -4.51
CA VAL A 216 -12.18 3.76 -4.36
C VAL A 216 -13.27 2.99 -3.64
N PHE A 217 -13.50 1.72 -4.00
CA PHE A 217 -14.46 0.86 -3.32
C PHE A 217 -14.17 0.73 -1.83
N LEU A 218 -12.93 0.39 -1.46
CA LEU A 218 -12.55 0.20 -0.05
C LEU A 218 -12.45 1.52 0.73
N ALA A 219 -12.26 2.65 0.06
CA ALA A 219 -12.22 3.99 0.65
C ALA A 219 -13.61 4.60 0.88
N SER A 220 -14.64 4.06 0.23
CA SER A 220 -15.99 4.64 0.21
C SER A 220 -16.98 3.95 1.14
N GLU A 221 -18.18 4.51 1.27
CA GLU A 221 -19.30 3.90 2.01
C GLU A 221 -19.86 2.64 1.34
N ALA A 222 -19.51 2.38 0.07
CA ALA A 222 -19.86 1.13 -0.60
C ALA A 222 -19.28 -0.11 0.11
N SER A 223 -18.17 0.06 0.84
CA SER A 223 -17.51 -0.99 1.64
C SER A 223 -17.77 -0.89 3.16
N ARG A 224 -18.77 -0.11 3.61
CA ARG A 224 -19.00 0.15 5.05
C ARG A 224 -19.17 -1.11 5.90
N HIS A 225 -19.61 -2.21 5.33
CA HIS A 225 -19.77 -3.50 6.03
C HIS A 225 -18.67 -4.52 5.70
N ILE A 226 -17.52 -4.04 5.16
CA ILE A 226 -16.38 -4.86 4.81
C ILE A 226 -15.19 -4.43 5.67
N THR A 227 -14.67 -5.33 6.50
CA THR A 227 -13.47 -5.13 7.30
C THR A 227 -12.71 -6.44 7.47
N GLY A 228 -11.39 -6.39 7.63
CA GLY A 228 -10.51 -7.55 7.79
C GLY A 228 -10.28 -8.35 6.50
N GLN A 229 -10.68 -7.83 5.34
CA GLN A 229 -10.57 -8.55 4.08
C GLN A 229 -9.26 -8.24 3.36
N ALA A 230 -8.77 -9.24 2.61
CA ALA A 230 -7.62 -9.14 1.72
C ALA A 230 -8.11 -9.40 0.29
N LEU A 231 -8.30 -8.32 -0.47
CA LEU A 231 -8.80 -8.36 -1.84
C LEU A 231 -7.65 -8.55 -2.83
N ALA A 232 -7.61 -9.70 -3.49
CA ALA A 232 -6.67 -9.93 -4.57
C ALA A 232 -7.09 -9.15 -5.83
N VAL A 233 -6.14 -8.42 -6.45
CA VAL A 233 -6.29 -7.74 -7.73
C VAL A 233 -5.12 -8.19 -8.60
N ASP A 234 -5.26 -9.35 -9.23
CA ASP A 234 -4.12 -10.12 -9.74
C ASP A 234 -4.37 -10.87 -11.05
N GLY A 235 -5.47 -10.60 -11.72
CA GLY A 235 -5.85 -11.32 -12.95
C GLY A 235 -6.17 -12.80 -12.74
N GLY A 236 -6.44 -13.21 -11.50
CA GLY A 236 -6.79 -14.58 -11.11
C GLY A 236 -5.58 -15.47 -10.76
N VAL A 237 -4.35 -14.93 -10.74
CA VAL A 237 -3.12 -15.70 -10.47
C VAL A 237 -3.15 -16.42 -9.11
N SER A 238 -3.84 -15.89 -8.10
CA SER A 238 -3.94 -16.52 -6.78
C SER A 238 -5.11 -17.51 -6.64
N ALA A 239 -5.96 -17.61 -7.65
CA ALA A 239 -7.14 -18.50 -7.65
C ALA A 239 -6.85 -19.88 -8.26
N VAL A 240 -5.69 -20.06 -8.89
CA VAL A 240 -5.28 -21.28 -9.61
C VAL A 240 -3.92 -21.78 -9.18
#